data_06aa15f1d525acb1b944e2c1599dfbc6
#
_entry.id   06aa15f1d525acb1b944e2c1599dfbc6
#
_cell.length_a   1.000
_cell.length_b   1.000
_cell.length_c   1.000
_cell.angle_alpha   90.00
_cell.angle_beta   90.00
_cell.angle_gamma   90.00
#
_symmetry.space_group_name_H-M   'P 1'
#
loop_
_entity.id
_entity.type
_entity.pdbx_description
1 polymer ?
#
loop_
_entity_poly.entity_id
_entity_poly.type
_entity_poly.pdbx_seq_one_letter_code
_entity_poly.pdbx_strand_id
1 'polypeptide(L)'
;MNRVNIMRLSAFTVMLAVLSSVCSGQRLTGPHPTGDVPAPVALDTHGLFQEKFARVGDDVFISGQPTEQGLRDLHAQGVTTVVNLRTPEEMSTRVPFNEPALIKELGMDYVYLPMRGTPEFPYSADALKSFAAAMSGAKGKVLLHCTIAWRASHLWAAYLIKYRDVPVATALEQARMINLMDDMRMDGDRQPVEAFLGRTIPEVGHPKR
;
A
#
# COMPACT_ATOMS: atom_id res chain seq x y z
N MET A 1 32.27 -19.40 -77.06
CA MET A 1 32.74 -19.66 -75.68
C MET A 1 32.38 -18.48 -74.86
N ASN A 2 31.17 -18.52 -74.22
CA ASN A 2 30.65 -17.43 -73.41
C ASN A 2 30.72 -17.87 -71.94
N ARG A 3 31.51 -17.18 -71.13
CA ARG A 3 31.54 -17.35 -69.65
C ARG A 3 30.46 -16.48 -69.06
N VAL A 4 29.50 -17.13 -68.42
CA VAL A 4 28.48 -16.46 -67.64
C VAL A 4 29.03 -16.18 -66.20
N ASN A 5 29.15 -14.91 -65.84
CA ASN A 5 29.55 -14.49 -64.52
C ASN A 5 28.32 -14.54 -63.61
N ILE A 6 28.32 -15.41 -62.61
CA ILE A 6 27.29 -15.49 -61.60
C ILE A 6 27.66 -14.54 -60.42
N MET A 7 26.95 -13.42 -60.33
CA MET A 7 27.05 -12.47 -59.24
C MET A 7 26.34 -13.04 -58.00
N ARG A 8 27.10 -13.35 -56.93
CA ARG A 8 26.55 -13.78 -55.64
C ARG A 8 26.05 -12.56 -54.91
N LEU A 9 24.73 -12.48 -54.75
CA LEU A 9 24.06 -11.51 -53.88
C LEU A 9 24.20 -11.99 -52.43
N SER A 10 24.99 -11.28 -51.60
CA SER A 10 25.05 -11.49 -50.17
C SER A 10 23.86 -10.82 -49.52
N ALA A 11 22.93 -11.60 -48.99
CA ALA A 11 21.83 -11.10 -48.18
C ALA A 11 22.36 -10.72 -46.81
N PHE A 12 22.43 -9.40 -46.52
CA PHE A 12 22.64 -8.88 -45.18
C PHE A 12 21.32 -8.99 -44.40
N THR A 13 21.23 -9.97 -43.52
CA THR A 13 20.13 -10.08 -42.57
C THR A 13 20.36 -9.07 -41.45
N VAL A 14 19.66 -7.97 -41.51
CA VAL A 14 19.61 -7.00 -40.36
C VAL A 14 18.72 -7.59 -39.28
N MET A 15 19.33 -8.10 -38.24
CA MET A 15 18.62 -8.58 -37.05
C MET A 15 18.25 -7.37 -36.21
N LEU A 16 17.00 -6.93 -36.34
CA LEU A 16 16.41 -5.87 -35.53
C LEU A 16 16.18 -6.42 -34.10
N ALA A 17 17.11 -6.16 -33.18
CA ALA A 17 16.93 -6.46 -31.78
C ALA A 17 15.89 -5.49 -31.20
N VAL A 18 14.65 -5.96 -31.05
CA VAL A 18 13.62 -5.26 -30.30
C VAL A 18 13.99 -5.37 -28.81
N LEU A 19 14.61 -4.33 -28.27
CA LEU A 19 14.79 -4.15 -26.83
C LEU A 19 13.39 -3.90 -26.22
N SER A 20 12.72 -4.98 -25.83
CA SER A 20 11.55 -4.89 -24.96
C SER A 20 12.03 -4.40 -23.60
N SER A 21 11.89 -3.10 -23.36
CA SER A 21 12.06 -2.52 -22.02
C SER A 21 10.94 -3.08 -21.14
N VAL A 22 11.21 -4.20 -20.49
CA VAL A 22 10.35 -4.70 -19.42
C VAL A 22 10.49 -3.71 -18.28
N CYS A 23 9.52 -2.81 -18.16
CA CYS A 23 9.37 -1.98 -16.98
C CYS A 23 9.02 -2.95 -15.84
N SER A 24 10.05 -3.44 -15.13
CA SER A 24 9.87 -4.25 -13.91
C SER A 24 9.27 -3.35 -12.85
N GLY A 25 7.95 -3.35 -12.75
CA GLY A 25 7.26 -2.69 -11.65
C GLY A 25 7.78 -3.25 -10.32
N GLN A 26 8.18 -2.37 -9.42
CA GLN A 26 8.66 -2.79 -8.10
C GLN A 26 7.49 -3.33 -7.27
N ARG A 27 7.53 -4.63 -6.97
CA ARG A 27 6.58 -5.24 -6.04
C ARG A 27 6.96 -4.88 -4.61
N LEU A 28 5.97 -4.46 -3.85
CA LEU A 28 6.09 -4.14 -2.43
C LEU A 28 5.58 -5.27 -1.54
N THR A 29 4.86 -6.20 -2.12
CA THR A 29 4.42 -7.45 -1.48
C THR A 29 5.47 -8.56 -1.65
N GLY A 30 5.44 -9.55 -0.76
CA GLY A 30 6.43 -10.62 -0.73
C GLY A 30 7.56 -10.38 0.29
N PRO A 31 8.63 -11.20 0.31
CA PRO A 31 9.75 -11.05 1.22
C PRO A 31 10.32 -9.63 1.11
N HIS A 32 10.60 -9.00 2.25
CA HIS A 32 10.95 -7.59 2.38
C HIS A 32 12.25 -7.23 1.62
N PRO A 33 12.23 -6.88 0.32
CA PRO A 33 13.42 -6.38 -0.34
C PRO A 33 13.72 -4.96 0.18
N THR A 34 14.96 -4.70 0.53
CA THR A 34 15.47 -3.34 0.77
C THR A 34 15.56 -2.61 -0.56
N GLY A 35 15.24 -1.33 -0.60
CA GLY A 35 15.40 -0.53 -1.81
C GLY A 35 14.41 0.64 -1.91
N ASP A 36 14.53 1.38 -2.97
CA ASP A 36 13.65 2.52 -3.26
C ASP A 36 12.20 2.08 -3.36
N VAL A 37 11.34 2.66 -2.52
CA VAL A 37 9.90 2.48 -2.59
C VAL A 37 9.32 3.62 -3.41
N PRO A 38 8.55 3.33 -4.48
CA PRO A 38 7.93 4.37 -5.28
C PRO A 38 7.08 5.31 -4.43
N ALA A 39 7.06 6.59 -4.78
CA ALA A 39 6.16 7.55 -4.15
C ALA A 39 4.69 7.16 -4.39
N PRO A 40 3.80 7.41 -3.43
CA PRO A 40 2.37 7.22 -3.61
C PRO A 40 1.83 8.08 -4.75
N VAL A 41 0.92 7.50 -5.53
CA VAL A 41 0.15 8.22 -6.55
C VAL A 41 -1.29 8.30 -6.08
N ALA A 42 -1.78 9.53 -5.91
CA ALA A 42 -3.19 9.75 -5.59
C ALA A 42 -4.07 9.30 -6.76
N LEU A 43 -5.16 8.61 -6.44
CA LEU A 43 -6.15 8.14 -7.40
C LEU A 43 -7.49 8.82 -7.12
N ASP A 44 -8.34 8.93 -8.15
CA ASP A 44 -9.71 9.37 -7.96
C ASP A 44 -10.50 8.31 -7.18
N THR A 45 -11.23 8.75 -6.18
CA THR A 45 -12.07 7.85 -5.37
C THR A 45 -13.31 7.36 -6.11
N HIS A 46 -13.79 8.10 -7.10
CA HIS A 46 -15.04 7.87 -7.85
C HIS A 46 -16.24 7.57 -6.94
N GLY A 47 -16.22 8.03 -5.68
CA GLY A 47 -17.23 7.70 -4.66
C GLY A 47 -17.13 6.28 -4.11
N LEU A 48 -16.11 5.51 -4.48
CA LEU A 48 -15.89 4.13 -4.06
C LEU A 48 -15.04 4.01 -2.79
N PHE A 49 -14.31 5.08 -2.44
CA PHE A 49 -13.44 5.15 -1.25
C PHE A 49 -13.68 6.46 -0.51
N GLN A 50 -13.72 6.40 0.81
CA GLN A 50 -13.92 7.59 1.62
C GLN A 50 -12.67 8.47 1.62
N GLU A 51 -12.80 9.72 1.16
CA GLU A 51 -11.82 10.81 1.11
C GLU A 51 -10.54 10.53 0.31
N LYS A 52 -9.84 9.44 0.56
CA LYS A 52 -8.51 9.19 0.01
C LYS A 52 -8.40 7.82 -0.62
N PHE A 53 -7.74 7.79 -1.76
CA PHE A 53 -7.35 6.57 -2.44
C PHE A 53 -5.99 6.80 -3.12
N ALA A 54 -5.01 5.96 -2.84
CA ALA A 54 -3.67 6.05 -3.39
C ALA A 54 -3.14 4.67 -3.77
N ARG A 55 -2.25 4.64 -4.73
CA ARG A 55 -1.46 3.46 -5.10
C ARG A 55 0.02 3.70 -4.83
N VAL A 56 0.70 2.70 -4.30
CA VAL A 56 2.16 2.70 -4.10
C VAL A 56 2.75 1.52 -4.89
N GLY A 57 3.62 1.82 -5.83
CA GLY A 57 4.10 0.82 -6.77
C GLY A 57 2.97 0.19 -7.57
N ASP A 58 3.10 -1.10 -7.89
CA ASP A 58 2.11 -1.81 -8.71
C ASP A 58 1.13 -2.65 -7.89
N ASP A 59 1.38 -2.86 -6.60
CA ASP A 59 0.73 -3.89 -5.81
C ASP A 59 0.20 -3.46 -4.44
N VAL A 60 0.31 -2.19 -4.07
CA VAL A 60 -0.25 -1.68 -2.80
C VAL A 60 -1.23 -0.55 -3.05
N PHE A 61 -2.43 -0.70 -2.49
CA PHE A 61 -3.44 0.35 -2.41
C PHE A 61 -3.62 0.78 -0.96
N ILE A 62 -3.76 2.08 -0.74
CA ILE A 62 -4.00 2.66 0.58
C ILE A 62 -5.19 3.61 0.47
N SER A 63 -6.23 3.39 1.30
CA SER A 63 -7.46 4.18 1.16
C SER A 63 -8.17 4.47 2.47
N GLY A 64 -9.16 5.36 2.40
CA GLY A 64 -10.27 5.39 3.35
C GLY A 64 -11.18 4.18 3.18
N GLN A 65 -12.31 4.17 3.89
CA GLN A 65 -13.25 3.04 3.82
C GLN A 65 -13.70 2.78 2.38
N PRO A 66 -13.48 1.58 1.84
CA PRO A 66 -14.04 1.18 0.55
C PRO A 66 -15.54 0.92 0.66
N THR A 67 -16.27 1.09 -0.44
CA THR A 67 -17.61 0.53 -0.63
C THR A 67 -17.52 -0.94 -1.06
N GLU A 68 -18.66 -1.67 -1.07
CA GLU A 68 -18.72 -3.02 -1.66
C GLU A 68 -18.17 -3.03 -3.10
N GLN A 69 -18.62 -2.06 -3.92
CA GLN A 69 -18.16 -1.98 -5.31
C GLN A 69 -16.67 -1.69 -5.40
N GLY A 70 -16.14 -0.80 -4.55
CA GLY A 70 -14.70 -0.53 -4.49
C GLY A 70 -13.86 -1.78 -4.17
N LEU A 71 -14.35 -2.63 -3.26
CA LEU A 71 -13.69 -3.92 -2.96
C LEU A 71 -13.76 -4.89 -4.13
N ARG A 72 -14.91 -4.99 -4.83
CA ARG A 72 -15.05 -5.84 -6.03
C ARG A 72 -14.14 -5.37 -7.16
N ASP A 73 -14.04 -4.07 -7.37
CA ASP A 73 -13.17 -3.47 -8.40
C ASP A 73 -11.68 -3.72 -8.10
N LEU A 74 -11.28 -3.61 -6.83
CA LEU A 74 -9.90 -3.92 -6.42
C LEU A 74 -9.59 -5.41 -6.54
N HIS A 75 -10.54 -6.29 -6.20
CA HIS A 75 -10.40 -7.73 -6.43
C HIS A 75 -10.17 -8.03 -7.92
N ALA A 76 -10.97 -7.43 -8.81
CA ALA A 76 -10.80 -7.56 -10.26
C ALA A 76 -9.43 -7.02 -10.76
N GLN A 77 -8.82 -6.08 -10.04
CA GLN A 77 -7.48 -5.57 -10.30
C GLN A 77 -6.36 -6.41 -9.66
N GLY A 78 -6.69 -7.53 -9.01
CA GLY A 78 -5.72 -8.47 -8.44
C GLY A 78 -5.38 -8.24 -6.96
N VAL A 79 -6.20 -7.50 -6.22
CA VAL A 79 -6.08 -7.47 -4.75
C VAL A 79 -6.51 -8.84 -4.20
N THR A 80 -5.64 -9.42 -3.40
CA THR A 80 -5.85 -10.72 -2.76
C THR A 80 -5.85 -10.64 -1.22
N THR A 81 -5.43 -9.50 -0.67
CA THR A 81 -5.35 -9.30 0.78
C THR A 81 -5.88 -7.92 1.14
N VAL A 82 -6.79 -7.88 2.12
CA VAL A 82 -7.34 -6.63 2.67
C VAL A 82 -6.93 -6.51 4.13
N VAL A 83 -6.29 -5.40 4.47
CA VAL A 83 -5.89 -5.05 5.84
C VAL A 83 -6.78 -3.93 6.34
N ASN A 84 -7.64 -4.22 7.31
CA ASN A 84 -8.58 -3.26 7.90
C ASN A 84 -8.13 -2.83 9.30
N LEU A 85 -8.03 -1.51 9.52
CA LEU A 85 -7.57 -0.90 10.77
C LEU A 85 -8.71 -0.33 11.62
N ARG A 86 -9.97 -0.48 11.21
CA ARG A 86 -11.12 0.11 11.91
C ARG A 86 -11.52 -0.74 13.11
N THR A 87 -12.02 -0.08 14.15
CA THR A 87 -12.52 -0.77 15.35
C THR A 87 -13.85 -1.48 15.06
N PRO A 88 -14.24 -2.48 15.89
CA PRO A 88 -15.53 -3.15 15.75
C PRO A 88 -16.72 -2.19 15.78
N GLU A 89 -16.67 -1.16 16.64
CA GLU A 89 -17.69 -0.13 16.71
C GLU A 89 -17.81 0.67 15.41
N GLU A 90 -16.67 1.10 14.84
CA GLU A 90 -16.67 1.79 13.54
C GLU A 90 -17.25 0.92 12.43
N MET A 91 -16.95 -0.39 12.44
CA MET A 91 -17.46 -1.33 11.44
C MET A 91 -18.97 -1.54 11.59
N SER A 92 -19.48 -1.71 12.80
CA SER A 92 -20.89 -1.98 13.04
C SER A 92 -21.80 -0.75 12.86
N THR A 93 -21.28 0.46 13.12
CA THR A 93 -22.10 1.69 13.11
C THR A 93 -21.99 2.52 11.85
N ARG A 94 -20.90 2.36 11.07
CA ARG A 94 -20.57 3.27 9.95
C ARG A 94 -20.34 2.58 8.62
N VAL A 95 -20.31 1.23 8.59
CA VAL A 95 -20.14 0.47 7.35
C VAL A 95 -21.47 -0.22 7.04
N PRO A 96 -22.13 0.12 5.92
CA PRO A 96 -23.49 -0.35 5.64
C PRO A 96 -23.56 -1.78 5.11
N PHE A 97 -22.45 -2.51 5.10
CA PHE A 97 -22.36 -3.90 4.61
C PHE A 97 -21.43 -4.74 5.49
N ASN A 98 -21.49 -6.05 5.31
CA ASN A 98 -20.63 -6.99 6.02
C ASN A 98 -19.32 -7.21 5.25
N GLU A 99 -18.32 -6.36 5.51
CA GLU A 99 -17.02 -6.41 4.83
C GLU A 99 -16.32 -7.76 4.97
N PRO A 100 -16.20 -8.40 6.17
CA PRO A 100 -15.59 -9.72 6.27
C PRO A 100 -16.27 -10.80 5.44
N ALA A 101 -17.61 -10.76 5.35
CA ALA A 101 -18.35 -11.72 4.54
C ALA A 101 -18.10 -11.50 3.03
N LEU A 102 -18.05 -10.25 2.58
CA LEU A 102 -17.71 -9.91 1.20
C LEU A 102 -16.28 -10.33 0.83
N ILE A 103 -15.31 -10.05 1.69
CA ILE A 103 -13.91 -10.44 1.47
C ILE A 103 -13.79 -11.97 1.33
N LYS A 104 -14.49 -12.71 2.19
CA LYS A 104 -14.56 -14.18 2.10
C LYS A 104 -15.25 -14.67 0.81
N GLU A 105 -16.36 -14.03 0.40
CA GLU A 105 -17.07 -14.31 -0.86
C GLU A 105 -16.13 -14.16 -2.06
N LEU A 106 -15.30 -13.09 -2.06
CA LEU A 106 -14.33 -12.80 -3.11
C LEU A 106 -13.06 -13.69 -3.04
N GLY A 107 -12.92 -14.54 -2.02
CA GLY A 107 -11.76 -15.40 -1.88
C GLY A 107 -10.45 -14.66 -1.51
N MET A 108 -10.59 -13.47 -0.93
CA MET A 108 -9.46 -12.68 -0.46
C MET A 108 -9.10 -13.01 1.00
N ASP A 109 -7.85 -12.80 1.38
CA ASP A 109 -7.40 -12.85 2.76
C ASP A 109 -7.79 -11.57 3.50
N TYR A 110 -8.36 -11.71 4.71
CA TYR A 110 -8.76 -10.59 5.56
C TYR A 110 -7.87 -10.51 6.79
N VAL A 111 -7.10 -9.43 6.91
CA VAL A 111 -6.22 -9.15 8.05
C VAL A 111 -6.84 -8.01 8.87
N TYR A 112 -7.42 -8.37 10.01
CA TYR A 112 -8.11 -7.40 10.86
C TYR A 112 -7.19 -6.93 11.99
N LEU A 113 -6.78 -5.67 11.94
CA LEU A 113 -5.87 -5.02 12.89
C LEU A 113 -6.52 -3.77 13.49
N PRO A 114 -7.57 -3.90 14.31
CA PRO A 114 -8.28 -2.75 14.85
C PRO A 114 -7.35 -1.90 15.73
N MET A 115 -7.33 -0.59 15.46
CA MET A 115 -6.50 0.36 16.19
C MET A 115 -7.12 1.74 16.24
N ARG A 116 -6.98 2.43 17.39
CA ARG A 116 -7.48 3.78 17.62
C ARG A 116 -6.59 4.61 18.55
N GLY A 117 -5.59 4.00 19.18
CA GLY A 117 -4.72 4.61 20.18
C GLY A 117 -5.25 4.48 21.62
N THR A 118 -6.35 3.78 21.82
CA THR A 118 -6.88 3.45 23.15
C THR A 118 -6.17 2.22 23.75
N PRO A 119 -6.26 1.99 25.07
CA PRO A 119 -5.72 0.76 25.67
C PRO A 119 -6.26 -0.52 25.06
N GLU A 120 -7.51 -0.54 24.59
CA GLU A 120 -8.15 -1.70 23.96
C GLU A 120 -7.67 -1.89 22.50
N PHE A 121 -7.45 -0.78 21.79
CA PHE A 121 -7.04 -0.77 20.37
C PHE A 121 -5.79 0.09 20.18
N PRO A 122 -4.63 -0.33 20.74
CA PRO A 122 -3.43 0.50 20.73
C PRO A 122 -2.76 0.53 19.33
N TYR A 123 -2.04 1.60 19.08
CA TYR A 123 -0.99 1.59 18.05
C TYR A 123 0.22 0.88 18.64
N SER A 124 0.63 -0.26 18.08
CA SER A 124 1.65 -1.09 18.71
C SER A 124 2.66 -1.66 17.72
N ALA A 125 3.83 -2.02 18.23
CA ALA A 125 4.84 -2.72 17.44
C ALA A 125 4.35 -4.10 16.95
N ASP A 126 3.45 -4.75 17.68
CA ASP A 126 2.85 -6.02 17.27
C ASP A 126 1.89 -5.86 16.10
N ALA A 127 1.10 -4.78 16.07
CA ALA A 127 0.25 -4.45 14.92
C ALA A 127 1.11 -4.18 13.67
N LEU A 128 2.21 -3.44 13.81
CA LEU A 128 3.17 -3.23 12.72
C LEU A 128 3.80 -4.54 12.24
N LYS A 129 4.17 -5.43 13.15
CA LYS A 129 4.71 -6.76 12.82
C LYS A 129 3.67 -7.61 12.07
N SER A 130 2.42 -7.59 12.50
CA SER A 130 1.32 -8.30 11.84
C SER A 130 1.05 -7.76 10.44
N PHE A 131 1.11 -6.44 10.26
CA PHE A 131 1.02 -5.82 8.94
C PHE A 131 2.19 -6.24 8.04
N ALA A 132 3.42 -6.21 8.55
CA ALA A 132 4.59 -6.66 7.79
C ALA A 132 4.48 -8.13 7.37
N ALA A 133 3.94 -8.99 8.24
CA ALA A 133 3.67 -10.39 7.90
C ALA A 133 2.61 -10.52 6.79
N ALA A 134 1.53 -9.72 6.83
CA ALA A 134 0.52 -9.66 5.77
C ALA A 134 1.12 -9.24 4.43
N MET A 135 1.96 -8.21 4.43
CA MET A 135 2.68 -7.76 3.24
C MET A 135 3.60 -8.84 2.66
N SER A 136 4.33 -9.53 3.52
CA SER A 136 5.26 -10.61 3.12
C SER A 136 4.53 -11.85 2.61
N GLY A 137 3.38 -12.18 3.17
CA GLY A 137 2.59 -13.35 2.81
C GLY A 137 1.61 -13.16 1.66
N ALA A 138 1.41 -11.92 1.21
CA ALA A 138 0.44 -11.61 0.16
C ALA A 138 0.81 -12.29 -1.18
N LYS A 139 -0.18 -12.96 -1.78
CA LYS A 139 -0.03 -13.65 -3.07
C LYS A 139 -0.25 -12.75 -4.27
N GLY A 140 -0.86 -11.60 -4.06
CA GLY A 140 -1.17 -10.58 -5.05
C GLY A 140 -1.08 -9.19 -4.44
N LYS A 141 -1.94 -8.29 -4.91
CA LYS A 141 -1.96 -6.91 -4.40
C LYS A 141 -2.62 -6.82 -3.03
N VAL A 142 -2.24 -5.80 -2.27
CA VAL A 142 -2.75 -5.53 -0.92
C VAL A 142 -3.54 -4.23 -0.89
N LEU A 143 -4.70 -4.24 -0.26
CA LEU A 143 -5.40 -3.03 0.18
C LEU A 143 -5.15 -2.84 1.69
N LEU A 144 -4.62 -1.67 2.06
CA LEU A 144 -4.56 -1.19 3.44
C LEU A 144 -5.57 -0.05 3.61
N HIS A 145 -6.53 -0.16 4.54
CA HIS A 145 -7.50 0.90 4.73
C HIS A 145 -7.87 1.16 6.21
N CYS A 146 -8.39 2.35 6.44
CA CYS A 146 -9.09 2.71 7.67
C CYS A 146 -10.33 3.57 7.33
N THR A 147 -10.71 4.57 8.14
CA THR A 147 -11.84 5.45 7.79
C THR A 147 -11.51 6.41 6.65
N ILE A 148 -10.39 7.16 6.78
CA ILE A 148 -9.99 8.24 5.85
C ILE A 148 -8.52 8.12 5.41
N ALA A 149 -7.92 6.95 5.49
CA ALA A 149 -6.51 6.64 5.23
C ALA A 149 -5.50 7.23 6.24
N TRP A 150 -5.90 8.00 7.25
CA TRP A 150 -4.97 8.62 8.20
C TRP A 150 -4.19 7.59 9.04
N ARG A 151 -4.84 6.64 9.70
CA ARG A 151 -4.17 5.55 10.44
C ARG A 151 -3.33 4.68 9.51
N ALA A 152 -3.85 4.43 8.32
CA ALA A 152 -3.17 3.63 7.28
C ALA A 152 -1.86 4.30 6.83
N SER A 153 -1.83 5.63 6.65
CA SER A 153 -0.61 6.35 6.27
C SER A 153 0.46 6.32 7.35
N HIS A 154 0.09 6.39 8.64
CA HIS A 154 1.04 6.24 9.74
C HIS A 154 1.62 4.81 9.84
N LEU A 155 0.77 3.78 9.68
CA LEU A 155 1.22 2.39 9.66
C LEU A 155 2.14 2.12 8.46
N TRP A 156 1.81 2.70 7.31
CA TRP A 156 2.64 2.64 6.11
C TRP A 156 4.01 3.28 6.34
N ALA A 157 4.07 4.51 6.89
CA ALA A 157 5.35 5.15 7.23
C ALA A 157 6.21 4.28 8.17
N ALA A 158 5.61 3.74 9.23
CA ALA A 158 6.31 2.86 10.16
C ALA A 158 6.84 1.58 9.47
N TYR A 159 6.06 1.01 8.56
CA TYR A 159 6.49 -0.14 7.75
C TYR A 159 7.67 0.20 6.85
N LEU A 160 7.64 1.33 6.15
CA LEU A 160 8.72 1.80 5.31
C LEU A 160 10.02 1.96 6.11
N ILE A 161 9.94 2.62 7.27
CA ILE A 161 11.10 2.86 8.14
C ILE A 161 11.69 1.55 8.68
N LYS A 162 10.85 0.66 9.18
CA LYS A 162 11.31 -0.52 9.93
C LYS A 162 11.64 -1.72 9.06
N TYR A 163 10.91 -1.91 7.97
CA TYR A 163 10.99 -3.14 7.15
C TYR A 163 11.47 -2.91 5.72
N ARG A 164 11.59 -1.64 5.31
CA ARG A 164 12.04 -1.31 3.96
C ARG A 164 13.29 -0.42 3.96
N ASP A 165 13.84 -0.10 5.16
CA ASP A 165 15.01 0.75 5.36
C ASP A 165 14.92 2.13 4.68
N VAL A 166 13.68 2.65 4.51
CA VAL A 166 13.43 3.98 3.96
C VAL A 166 13.78 5.03 5.01
N PRO A 167 14.54 6.09 4.67
CA PRO A 167 14.82 7.19 5.59
C PRO A 167 13.54 7.79 6.16
N VAL A 168 13.57 8.18 7.45
CA VAL A 168 12.41 8.69 8.19
C VAL A 168 11.73 9.84 7.44
N ALA A 169 12.51 10.85 7.02
CA ALA A 169 11.97 12.00 6.31
C ALA A 169 11.22 11.61 5.03
N THR A 170 11.80 10.71 4.22
CA THR A 170 11.18 10.21 2.99
C THR A 170 9.90 9.40 3.28
N ALA A 171 9.92 8.54 4.29
CA ALA A 171 8.75 7.74 4.66
C ALA A 171 7.58 8.63 5.14
N LEU A 172 7.86 9.67 5.92
CA LEU A 172 6.85 10.64 6.36
C LEU A 172 6.34 11.49 5.21
N GLU A 173 7.19 11.93 4.30
CA GLU A 173 6.80 12.65 3.10
C GLU A 173 5.82 11.81 2.25
N GLN A 174 6.16 10.56 1.98
CA GLN A 174 5.27 9.64 1.27
C GLN A 174 3.94 9.43 2.01
N ALA A 175 3.97 9.30 3.33
CA ALA A 175 2.74 9.14 4.11
C ALA A 175 1.86 10.41 4.08
N ARG A 176 2.47 11.61 4.04
CA ARG A 176 1.73 12.88 3.84
C ARG A 176 1.05 12.96 2.48
N MET A 177 1.67 12.42 1.43
CA MET A 177 1.04 12.31 0.10
C MET A 177 -0.23 11.44 0.12
N ILE A 178 -0.35 10.50 1.07
CA ILE A 178 -1.55 9.68 1.26
C ILE A 178 -2.56 10.45 2.11
N ASN A 179 -2.34 10.59 3.39
CA ASN A 179 -3.17 11.36 4.34
C ASN A 179 -2.57 11.50 5.74
N LEU A 180 -1.25 11.40 5.94
CA LEU A 180 -0.68 11.73 7.23
C LEU A 180 -0.81 13.23 7.46
N MET A 181 -1.54 13.60 8.51
CA MET A 181 -1.75 14.98 8.96
C MET A 181 -1.05 15.15 10.31
N ASP A 182 -0.07 16.03 10.37
CA ASP A 182 0.77 16.22 11.55
C ASP A 182 0.00 16.87 12.74
N ASP A 183 -1.09 17.56 12.46
CA ASP A 183 -1.95 18.26 13.43
C ASP A 183 -3.13 17.40 13.92
N MET A 184 -3.41 16.28 13.27
CA MET A 184 -4.49 15.39 13.66
C MET A 184 -4.03 14.45 14.77
N ARG A 185 -4.83 14.35 15.84
CA ARG A 185 -4.68 13.35 16.90
C ARG A 185 -5.93 12.50 17.01
N MET A 186 -5.70 11.24 17.32
CA MET A 186 -6.71 10.38 17.92
C MET A 186 -6.48 10.38 19.44
N ASP A 187 -6.67 9.31 20.14
CA ASP A 187 -6.40 9.23 21.57
C ASP A 187 -4.88 9.05 21.83
N GLY A 188 -4.33 9.75 22.82
CA GLY A 188 -2.94 9.64 23.25
C GLY A 188 -2.01 10.81 22.87
N ASP A 189 -0.84 10.87 23.52
CA ASP A 189 0.14 11.96 23.35
C ASP A 189 1.11 11.76 22.18
N ARG A 190 1.19 10.53 21.65
CA ARG A 190 2.10 10.17 20.56
C ARG A 190 1.38 10.06 19.24
N GLN A 191 2.04 10.48 18.18
CA GLN A 191 1.60 10.16 16.83
C GLN A 191 1.64 8.63 16.60
N PRO A 192 0.69 8.05 15.83
CA PRO A 192 0.65 6.59 15.64
C PRO A 192 1.95 5.99 15.12
N VAL A 193 2.66 6.67 14.21
CA VAL A 193 3.96 6.19 13.69
C VAL A 193 5.01 6.03 14.79
N GLU A 194 5.02 6.92 15.79
CA GLU A 194 5.92 6.84 16.95
C GLU A 194 5.60 5.65 17.85
N ALA A 195 4.29 5.41 18.06
CA ALA A 195 3.82 4.26 18.83
C ALA A 195 4.16 2.93 18.16
N PHE A 196 3.97 2.82 16.85
CA PHE A 196 4.36 1.64 16.06
C PHE A 196 5.87 1.35 16.14
N LEU A 197 6.70 2.40 16.12
CA LEU A 197 8.15 2.28 16.16
C LEU A 197 8.73 2.21 17.57
N GLY A 198 7.93 2.50 18.60
CA GLY A 198 8.35 2.54 20.01
C GLY A 198 9.38 3.64 20.32
N ARG A 199 9.45 4.69 19.50
CA ARG A 199 10.38 5.82 19.67
C ARG A 199 9.79 7.13 19.20
N THR A 200 10.34 8.25 19.70
CA THR A 200 9.99 9.59 19.22
C THR A 200 10.54 9.81 17.81
N ILE A 201 9.78 10.51 16.99
CA ILE A 201 10.10 10.91 15.61
C ILE A 201 9.96 12.44 15.53
N PRO A 202 11.06 13.21 15.71
CA PRO A 202 10.99 14.68 15.71
C PRO A 202 10.42 15.28 14.43
N GLU A 203 10.60 14.59 13.30
CA GLU A 203 10.15 15.02 11.97
C GLU A 203 8.63 14.89 11.78
N VAL A 204 7.93 14.15 12.61
CA VAL A 204 6.46 14.14 12.63
C VAL A 204 5.97 15.31 13.49
N GLY A 205 5.05 16.09 12.94
CA GLY A 205 4.49 17.25 13.67
C GLY A 205 3.73 16.81 14.90
N HIS A 206 3.87 17.60 15.97
CA HIS A 206 3.09 17.45 17.20
C HIS A 206 2.21 18.69 17.34
N PRO A 207 0.88 18.59 17.44
CA PRO A 207 0.02 19.73 17.66
C PRO A 207 0.49 20.46 18.93
N LYS A 208 0.59 21.79 18.86
CA LYS A 208 0.86 22.60 20.04
C LYS A 208 -0.27 22.39 21.05
N ARG A 209 0.10 22.17 22.32
CA ARG A 209 -0.85 22.10 23.44
C ARG A 209 -1.56 23.41 23.64
#